data_6252961404bc5145036c8ac6c67e4892
#
_entry.id   6252961404bc5145036c8ac6c67e4892
#
_cell.length_a   1.000
_cell.length_b   1.000
_cell.length_c   1.000
_cell.angle_alpha   90.00
_cell.angle_beta   90.00
_cell.angle_gamma   90.00
#
_symmetry.space_group_name_H-M   'P 1'
#
loop_
_entity.id
_entity.type
_entity.pdbx_description
1 polymer ?
#
loop_
_entity_poly.entity_id
_entity_poly.type
_entity_poly.pdbx_seq_one_letter_code
_entity_poly.pdbx_strand_id
1 'polypeptide(L)'
;LIDKLAHKALCLTKATPIEPGVYDVITDSSITGLIAHEAFGHGVEMDQFVKDRAMAKHCVGEYVASPIANMHDGAAAAGAGGRLLRVLLILRIILF
;
A
#
# COMPACT_ATOMS: atom_id res chain seq x y z
N LEU A 1 -20.29 -10.94 7.29
CA LEU A 1 -19.75 -9.89 6.43
C LEU A 1 -20.49 -8.57 6.63
N ILE A 2 -21.82 -8.56 6.49
CA ILE A 2 -22.68 -7.36 6.63
C ILE A 2 -22.48 -6.71 8.00
N ASP A 3 -22.53 -7.50 9.08
CA ASP A 3 -22.36 -7.00 10.45
C ASP A 3 -21.01 -6.29 10.66
N LYS A 4 -19.94 -6.85 10.07
CA LYS A 4 -18.60 -6.20 10.11
C LYS A 4 -18.56 -4.89 9.37
N LEU A 5 -19.22 -4.80 8.21
CA LEU A 5 -19.29 -3.58 7.42
C LEU A 5 -20.13 -2.53 8.12
N ALA A 6 -21.28 -2.91 8.65
CA ALA A 6 -22.15 -2.02 9.42
C ALA A 6 -21.44 -1.48 10.66
N HIS A 7 -20.70 -2.34 11.38
CA HIS A 7 -19.91 -1.93 12.54
C HIS A 7 -18.80 -0.94 12.16
N LYS A 8 -18.06 -1.20 11.09
CA LYS A 8 -17.03 -0.28 10.59
C LYS A 8 -17.62 1.08 10.20
N ALA A 9 -18.73 1.08 9.48
CA ALA A 9 -19.43 2.30 9.10
C ALA A 9 -19.85 3.11 10.34
N LEU A 10 -20.39 2.42 11.35
CA LEU A 10 -20.79 3.05 12.60
C LEU A 10 -19.59 3.62 13.38
N CYS A 11 -18.46 2.93 13.37
CA CYS A 11 -17.22 3.45 13.98
C CYS A 11 -16.75 4.72 13.26
N LEU A 12 -16.82 4.76 11.93
CA LEU A 12 -16.41 5.93 11.15
C LEU A 12 -17.26 7.17 11.45
N THR A 13 -18.55 7.01 11.78
CA THR A 13 -19.40 8.16 12.16
C THR A 13 -18.96 8.82 13.47
N LYS A 14 -18.18 8.11 14.29
CA LYS A 14 -17.65 8.59 15.58
C LYS A 14 -16.16 8.89 15.51
N ALA A 15 -15.53 8.71 14.35
CA ALA A 15 -14.11 8.98 14.19
C ALA A 15 -13.84 10.49 14.27
N THR A 16 -12.78 10.83 14.96
CA THR A 16 -12.26 12.19 15.00
C THR A 16 -11.14 12.35 13.97
N PRO A 17 -11.02 13.50 13.31
CA PRO A 17 -9.87 13.77 12.46
C PRO A 17 -8.56 13.60 13.23
N ILE A 18 -7.56 13.04 12.57
CA ILE A 18 -6.21 12.98 13.12
C ILE A 18 -5.55 14.36 13.00
N GLU A 19 -4.80 14.74 14.01
CA GLU A 19 -4.01 15.97 13.92
C GLU A 19 -2.86 15.80 12.90
N PRO A 20 -2.59 16.82 12.06
CA PRO A 20 -1.44 16.79 11.17
C PRO A 20 -0.13 16.57 11.92
N GLY A 21 0.75 15.74 11.39
CA GLY A 21 1.99 15.44 12.08
C GLY A 21 2.79 14.31 11.44
N VAL A 22 3.86 13.92 12.09
CA VAL A 22 4.71 12.78 11.73
C VAL A 22 4.46 11.66 12.72
N TYR A 23 4.09 10.50 12.22
CA TYR A 23 3.72 9.35 13.04
C TYR A 23 4.50 8.11 12.63
N ASP A 24 4.94 7.34 13.60
CA ASP A 24 5.39 5.98 13.38
C ASP A 24 4.15 5.08 13.39
N VAL A 25 3.93 4.34 12.30
CA VAL A 25 2.66 3.63 12.06
C VAL A 25 2.92 2.14 11.85
N ILE A 26 2.12 1.32 12.50
CA ILE A 26 2.02 -0.11 12.22
C ILE A 26 0.73 -0.32 11.43
N THR A 27 0.86 -0.83 10.21
CA THR A 27 -0.28 -1.07 9.34
C THR A 27 -0.62 -2.56 9.24
N ASP A 28 -1.90 -2.88 9.14
CA ASP A 28 -2.33 -4.22 8.79
C ASP A 28 -2.04 -4.53 7.30
N SER A 29 -2.20 -5.80 6.92
CA SER A 29 -1.89 -6.24 5.56
C SER A 29 -2.72 -5.55 4.47
N SER A 30 -3.93 -5.12 4.78
CA SER A 30 -4.81 -4.45 3.80
C SER A 30 -4.34 -3.03 3.51
N ILE A 31 -3.99 -2.30 4.55
CA ILE A 31 -3.45 -0.93 4.44
C ILE A 31 -2.03 -0.97 3.88
N THR A 32 -1.19 -1.92 4.31
CA THR A 32 0.16 -2.09 3.75
C THR A 32 0.12 -2.32 2.24
N GLY A 33 -0.80 -3.18 1.77
CA GLY A 33 -0.98 -3.43 0.34
C GLY A 33 -1.43 -2.18 -0.43
N LEU A 34 -2.34 -1.41 0.14
CA LEU A 34 -2.80 -0.16 -0.46
C LEU A 34 -1.66 0.87 -0.54
N ILE A 35 -0.88 1.04 0.54
CA ILE A 35 0.28 1.94 0.55
C ILE A 35 1.30 1.53 -0.51
N ALA A 36 1.62 0.24 -0.63
CA ALA A 36 2.54 -0.25 -1.66
C ALA A 36 2.01 0.01 -3.07
N HIS A 37 0.70 -0.18 -3.29
CA HIS A 37 0.03 0.11 -4.55
C HIS A 37 0.14 1.59 -4.92
N GLU A 38 -0.21 2.49 -4.02
CA GLU A 38 -0.17 3.94 -4.26
C GLU A 38 1.27 4.47 -4.37
N ALA A 39 2.19 3.96 -3.54
CA ALA A 39 3.56 4.46 -3.51
C ALA A 39 4.38 4.03 -4.73
N PHE A 40 4.17 2.83 -5.25
CA PHE A 40 4.99 2.28 -6.32
C PHE A 40 4.21 1.44 -7.36
N GLY A 41 3.05 0.86 -7.01
CA GLY A 41 2.27 0.01 -7.90
C GLY A 41 1.89 0.72 -9.20
N HIS A 42 1.40 1.94 -9.13
CA HIS A 42 1.14 2.76 -10.32
C HIS A 42 2.41 3.07 -11.13
N GLY A 43 3.58 3.05 -10.51
CA GLY A 43 4.87 3.25 -11.17
C GLY A 43 5.32 2.07 -12.05
N VAL A 44 4.73 0.88 -11.88
CA VAL A 44 5.04 -0.33 -12.66
C VAL A 44 3.99 -0.67 -13.70
N GLU A 45 2.93 0.11 -13.82
CA GLU A 45 1.88 -0.08 -14.85
C GLU A 45 2.43 0.13 -16.25
N MET A 46 2.15 -0.80 -17.16
CA MET A 46 2.67 -0.78 -18.52
C MET A 46 2.24 0.45 -19.31
N ASP A 47 1.03 0.93 -19.10
CA ASP A 47 0.55 2.15 -19.77
C ASP A 47 1.34 3.39 -19.36
N GLN A 48 1.80 3.45 -18.11
CA GLN A 48 2.69 4.50 -17.64
C GLN A 48 4.10 4.36 -18.23
N PHE A 49 4.58 3.13 -18.41
CA PHE A 49 5.85 2.85 -19.10
C PHE A 49 5.82 3.37 -20.55
N VAL A 50 4.77 3.06 -21.29
CA VAL A 50 4.62 3.48 -22.69
C VAL A 50 4.55 5.00 -22.82
N LYS A 51 3.91 5.66 -21.87
CA LYS A 51 3.77 7.13 -21.81
C LYS A 51 5.00 7.84 -21.24
N ASP A 52 6.05 7.09 -20.89
CA ASP A 52 7.27 7.60 -20.25
C ASP A 52 7.02 8.35 -18.93
N ARG A 53 6.04 7.87 -18.17
CA ARG A 53 5.63 8.44 -16.88
C ARG A 53 5.97 7.54 -15.69
N ALA A 54 6.41 6.30 -15.95
CA ALA A 54 6.72 5.33 -14.91
C ALA A 54 8.14 5.53 -14.38
N MET A 55 8.26 5.92 -13.12
CA MET A 55 9.57 6.02 -12.46
C MET A 55 10.29 4.67 -12.40
N ALA A 56 9.57 3.58 -12.27
CA ALA A 56 10.10 2.22 -12.25
C ALA A 56 10.94 1.86 -13.48
N LYS A 57 10.69 2.50 -14.61
CA LYS A 57 11.50 2.35 -15.84
C LYS A 57 12.99 2.63 -15.60
N HIS A 58 13.29 3.55 -14.70
CA HIS A 58 14.65 3.94 -14.37
C HIS A 58 15.25 3.19 -13.17
N CYS A 59 14.46 2.32 -12.55
CA CYS A 59 14.84 1.58 -11.34
C CYS A 59 14.99 0.08 -11.58
N VAL A 60 15.01 -0.37 -12.83
CA VAL A 60 15.15 -1.79 -13.16
C VAL A 60 16.51 -2.30 -12.68
N GLY A 61 16.50 -3.30 -11.80
CA GLY A 61 17.70 -3.85 -11.17
C GLY A 61 18.16 -3.14 -9.92
N GLU A 62 17.49 -2.05 -9.53
CA GLU A 62 17.82 -1.26 -8.34
C GLU A 62 16.80 -1.46 -7.22
N TYR A 63 17.20 -1.15 -6.00
CA TYR A 63 16.27 -1.11 -4.87
C TYR A 63 15.40 0.15 -4.94
N VAL A 64 14.08 -0.07 -4.86
CA VAL A 64 13.09 1.03 -4.79
C VAL A 64 12.55 1.24 -3.38
N ALA A 65 12.95 0.39 -2.46
CA ALA A 65 12.58 0.44 -1.04
C ALA A 65 13.68 -0.20 -0.19
N SER A 66 13.45 -0.27 1.12
CA SER A 66 14.34 -0.98 2.04
C SER A 66 14.53 -2.44 1.60
N PRO A 67 15.73 -3.04 1.78
CA PRO A 67 16.00 -4.44 1.43
C PRO A 67 15.07 -5.47 2.13
N ILE A 68 14.41 -5.09 3.20
CA ILE A 68 13.43 -5.94 3.90
C ILE A 68 12.02 -5.84 3.29
N ALA A 69 11.78 -4.86 2.40
CA ALA A 69 10.51 -4.71 1.72
C ALA A 69 10.49 -5.56 0.44
N ASN A 70 9.43 -6.34 0.27
CA ASN A 70 9.20 -7.10 -0.94
C ASN A 70 7.82 -6.76 -1.48
N MET A 71 7.75 -6.40 -2.75
CA MET A 71 6.50 -6.14 -3.45
C MET A 71 6.37 -7.08 -4.62
N HIS A 72 5.22 -7.71 -4.76
CA HIS A 72 4.84 -8.51 -5.92
C HIS A 72 3.64 -7.85 -6.58
N ASP A 73 3.78 -7.52 -7.85
CA ASP A 73 2.70 -7.04 -8.68
C ASP A 73 2.38 -8.04 -9.79
N GLY A 74 1.09 -8.18 -10.11
CA GLY A 74 0.61 -9.02 -11.19
C GLY A 74 -0.52 -9.97 -10.81
N ALA A 75 -1.15 -10.55 -11.84
CA ALA A 75 -2.30 -11.44 -11.68
C ALA A 75 -1.99 -12.70 -10.84
N ALA A 76 -0.76 -13.19 -10.88
CA ALA A 76 -0.32 -14.34 -10.08
C ALA A 76 -0.26 -14.01 -8.58
N ALA A 77 -0.02 -12.76 -8.20
CA ALA A 77 -0.04 -12.33 -6.82
C ALA A 77 -1.44 -12.46 -6.18
N ALA A 78 -2.49 -12.22 -6.95
CA ALA A 78 -3.87 -12.39 -6.52
C ALA A 78 -4.29 -13.87 -6.40
N GLY A 79 -3.69 -14.75 -7.21
CA GLY A 79 -3.98 -16.19 -7.21
C GLY A 79 -3.42 -16.96 -6.01
N ALA A 80 -2.52 -16.40 -5.25
CA ALA A 80 -1.97 -17.00 -4.03
C ALA A 80 -2.93 -16.96 -2.83
N GLY A 81 -4.23 -16.98 -3.09
CA GLY A 81 -5.27 -17.23 -2.08
C GLY A 81 -5.53 -16.08 -1.13
N GLY A 82 -5.48 -14.84 -1.58
CA GLY A 82 -5.90 -13.69 -0.78
C GLY A 82 -5.13 -13.49 0.53
N ARG A 83 -4.03 -14.21 0.71
CA ARG A 83 -3.09 -13.95 1.79
C ARG A 83 -2.11 -12.88 1.30
N LEU A 84 -2.57 -11.66 1.33
CA LEU A 84 -1.65 -10.55 1.30
C LEU A 84 -0.52 -10.81 2.30
N LEU A 85 0.68 -10.67 1.80
CA LEU A 85 1.91 -10.70 2.58
C LEU A 85 1.68 -10.07 3.95
N ARG A 86 1.92 -10.83 5.02
CA ARG A 86 2.06 -10.26 6.35
C ARG A 86 3.41 -9.53 6.39
N VAL A 87 3.47 -8.39 5.78
CA VAL A 87 4.59 -7.48 5.97
C VAL A 87 4.22 -6.58 7.14
N LEU A 88 4.92 -6.73 8.23
CA LEU A 88 4.96 -5.71 9.26
C LEU A 88 5.83 -4.59 8.68
N LEU A 89 5.19 -3.61 8.07
CA LEU A 89 5.87 -2.43 7.58
C LEU A 89 5.75 -1.35 8.64
N ILE A 90 6.87 -1.00 9.28
CA ILE A 90 6.93 0.21 10.10
C ILE A 90 7.19 1.35 9.13
N LEU A 91 6.15 2.12 8.88
CA LEU A 91 6.21 3.26 7.98
C LEU A 91 6.17 4.55 8.79
N ARG A 92 7.06 5.45 8.48
CA ARG A 92 6.96 6.83 8.98
C ARG A 92 6.12 7.63 8.00
N ILE A 93 4.90 7.98 8.39
CA ILE A 93 3.97 8.75 7.57
C ILE A 93 3.98 10.20 8.03
N ILE A 94 4.05 11.11 7.07
CA ILE A 94 3.87 12.54 7.28
C ILE A 94 2.47 12.89 6.78
N LEU A 95 1.64 13.40 7.68
CA LEU A 95 0.30 13.88 7.35
C LEU A 95 0.30 15.41 7.29
N PHE A 96 -0.27 15.95 6.22
CA PHE A 96 -0.40 17.40 5.98
C PHE A 96 -1.85 17.82 6.08
#